data_0c64b2f4fa8be45d80a482f0b6e6bf7f
#
_entry.id   0c64b2f4fa8be45d80a482f0b6e6bf7f
#
_cell.length_a   1.000
_cell.length_b   1.000
_cell.length_c   1.000
_cell.angle_alpha   90.00
_cell.angle_beta   90.00
_cell.angle_gamma   90.00
#
_symmetry.space_group_name_H-M   'P 1'
#
loop_
_entity.id
_entity.type
_entity.pdbx_description
1 polymer ?
#
loop_
_entity_poly.entity_id
_entity_poly.type
_entity_poly.pdbx_seq_one_letter_code
_entity_poly.pdbx_strand_id
1 'polypeptide(L)' 'MHELSICGSIADIVTRRAAGRAVKVINVRVGQLRQVVPDTLVYCWELVSADTPLAGSRISIEAVPARIR' A
#
# COMPACT_ATOMS: atom_id res chain seq x y z
N MET A 1 7.52 8.28 10.06
CA MET A 1 6.38 8.10 9.16
C MET A 1 5.52 6.93 9.62
N HIS A 2 4.24 7.09 9.57
CA HIS A 2 3.33 6.07 10.08
C HIS A 2 2.73 5.28 8.94
N GLU A 3 2.53 3.99 9.16
CA GLU A 3 1.98 3.10 8.16
C GLU A 3 0.59 3.54 7.71
N LEU A 4 -0.21 4.07 8.62
CA LEU A 4 -1.53 4.56 8.25
C LEU A 4 -1.46 5.67 7.21
N SER A 5 -0.51 6.58 7.37
CA SER A 5 -0.33 7.65 6.39
C SER A 5 0.08 7.09 5.04
N ILE A 6 0.95 6.09 5.04
CA ILE A 6 1.39 5.45 3.81
C ILE A 6 0.21 4.78 3.13
N CYS A 7 -0.60 4.05 3.88
CA CYS A 7 -1.77 3.38 3.31
C CYS A 7 -2.78 4.38 2.75
N GLY A 8 -2.97 5.49 3.44
CA GLY A 8 -3.85 6.53 2.94
C GLY A 8 -3.39 7.10 1.61
N SER A 9 -2.09 7.32 1.49
CA SER A 9 -1.53 7.82 0.24
C SER A 9 -1.69 6.80 -0.88
N ILE A 10 -1.44 5.53 -0.57
CA ILE A 10 -1.60 4.46 -1.55
C ILE A 10 -3.05 4.38 -2.01
N ALA A 11 -3.98 4.43 -1.08
CA ALA A 11 -5.39 4.35 -1.41
C ALA A 11 -5.82 5.49 -2.34
N ASP A 12 -5.33 6.69 -2.08
CA ASP A 12 -5.65 7.84 -2.91
C ASP A 12 -5.13 7.65 -4.33
N ILE A 13 -3.88 7.23 -4.46
CA ILE A 13 -3.27 7.03 -5.76
C ILE A 13 -4.00 5.93 -6.53
N VAL A 14 -4.28 4.81 -5.87
CA VAL A 14 -4.91 3.67 -6.53
C VAL A 14 -6.33 4.01 -6.95
N THR A 15 -7.06 4.72 -6.11
CA THR A 15 -8.42 5.11 -6.44
C THR A 15 -8.45 5.96 -7.71
N ARG A 16 -7.52 6.89 -7.82
CA ARG A 16 -7.43 7.73 -9.01
C ARG A 16 -7.09 6.93 -10.24
N ARG A 17 -6.16 5.99 -10.12
CA ARG A 17 -5.72 5.20 -11.26
C ARG A 17 -6.72 4.16 -11.68
N ALA A 18 -7.43 3.60 -10.74
CA ALA A 18 -8.43 2.59 -11.06
C ALA A 18 -9.62 3.17 -11.81
N ALA A 19 -9.97 4.41 -11.50
CA ALA A 19 -11.05 5.11 -12.20
C ALA A 19 -12.33 4.29 -12.22
N GLY A 20 -12.67 3.70 -11.09
CA GLY A 20 -13.91 2.92 -10.97
C GLY A 20 -13.77 1.44 -11.29
N ARG A 21 -12.60 1.00 -11.75
CA ARG A 21 -12.40 -0.41 -12.03
C ARG A 21 -12.10 -1.18 -10.75
N ALA A 22 -12.42 -2.46 -10.77
CA ALA A 22 -12.14 -3.31 -9.62
C ALA A 22 -10.64 -3.50 -9.45
N VAL A 23 -10.20 -3.41 -8.20
CA VAL A 23 -8.79 -3.60 -7.87
C VAL A 23 -8.70 -4.80 -6.96
N LYS A 24 -7.88 -5.77 -7.32
CA LYS A 24 -7.72 -6.98 -6.52
C LYS A 24 -6.39 -7.03 -5.79
N VAL A 25 -5.33 -6.65 -6.46
CA VAL A 25 -3.99 -6.70 -5.88
C VAL A 25 -3.28 -5.40 -6.20
N ILE A 26 -2.60 -4.86 -5.21
CA ILE A 26 -1.82 -3.66 -5.35
C ILE A 26 -0.38 -4.01 -5.03
N ASN A 27 0.49 -3.86 -6.01
CA ASN A 27 1.90 -4.15 -5.82
C ASN A 27 2.62 -2.87 -5.44
N VAL A 28 3.23 -2.89 -4.27
CA VAL A 28 3.93 -1.74 -3.74
C VAL A 28 5.40 -2.05 -3.62
N ARG A 29 6.23 -1.23 -4.20
CA ARG A 29 7.66 -1.34 -4.04
C ARG A 29 8.11 -0.34 -3.00
N VAL A 30 8.82 -0.82 -2.01
CA VAL A 30 9.32 0.00 -0.93
C VAL A 30 10.84 -0.08 -0.97
N GLY A 31 11.49 1.07 -1.06
CA GLY A 31 12.93 1.10 -0.95
C GLY A 31 13.34 0.54 0.40
N GLN A 32 14.61 0.25 0.56
CA GLN A 32 15.09 -0.31 1.82
C GLN A 32 14.99 0.76 2.90
N LEU A 33 13.79 0.92 3.42
CA LEU A 33 13.52 1.88 4.47
C LEU A 33 13.51 1.17 5.80
N ARG A 34 13.90 1.91 6.80
CA ARG A 34 14.00 1.36 8.14
C ARG A 34 12.70 1.32 8.88
N GLN A 35 11.72 2.09 8.43
CA GLN A 35 10.56 2.37 9.25
C GLN A 35 9.30 1.65 8.84
N VAL A 36 9.36 0.88 7.78
CA VAL A 36 8.16 0.20 7.28
C VAL A 36 8.21 -1.26 7.65
N VAL A 37 7.18 -1.71 8.35
CA VAL A 37 7.03 -3.11 8.71
C VAL A 37 5.95 -3.69 7.80
N PRO A 38 6.30 -4.65 6.93
CA PRO A 38 5.33 -5.16 5.96
C PRO A 38 4.04 -5.71 6.57
N ASP A 39 4.15 -6.46 7.65
CA ASP A 39 2.96 -7.03 8.28
C ASP A 39 2.03 -5.93 8.80
N THR A 40 2.61 -4.90 9.39
CA THR A 40 1.83 -3.77 9.89
C THR A 40 1.18 -3.04 8.74
N LEU A 41 1.89 -2.89 7.63
CA LEU A 41 1.34 -2.19 6.48
C LEU A 41 0.16 -2.95 5.89
N VAL A 42 0.25 -4.27 5.81
CA VAL A 42 -0.86 -5.08 5.32
C VAL A 42 -2.08 -4.92 6.23
N TYR A 43 -1.86 -4.96 7.53
CA TYR A 43 -2.95 -4.79 8.48
C TYR A 43 -3.60 -3.41 8.36
N CYS A 44 -2.78 -2.37 8.26
CA CYS A 44 -3.29 -1.01 8.10
C CYS A 44 -4.07 -0.87 6.80
N TRP A 45 -3.62 -1.55 5.74
CA TRP A 45 -4.33 -1.50 4.48
C TRP A 45 -5.74 -2.03 4.61
N GLU A 46 -5.92 -3.11 5.34
CA GLU A 46 -7.25 -3.65 5.56
C GLU A 46 -8.16 -2.63 6.23
N LEU A 47 -7.62 -1.91 7.22
CA LEU A 47 -8.40 -0.89 7.91
C LEU A 47 -8.72 0.29 7.01
N VAL A 48 -7.74 0.77 6.29
CA VAL A 48 -7.90 1.96 5.47
C VAL A 48 -8.83 1.71 4.29
N SER A 49 -8.76 0.53 3.69
CA SER A 49 -9.53 0.24 2.49
C SER A 49 -10.95 -0.20 2.78
N ALA A 50 -11.28 -0.52 4.03
CA ALA A 50 -12.55 -1.17 4.37
C ALA A 50 -13.78 -0.40 3.91
N ASP A 51 -13.74 0.92 4.01
CA ASP A 51 -14.88 1.76 3.64
C ASP A 51 -14.71 2.42 2.28
N THR A 52 -13.88 1.83 1.43
CA THR A 52 -13.58 2.42 0.13
C THR A 52 -13.88 1.39 -0.95
N PRO A 53 -13.92 1.81 -2.23
CA PRO A 53 -14.06 0.85 -3.33
C PRO A 53 -12.91 -0.16 -3.40
N LEU A 54 -11.86 0.06 -2.63
CA LEU A 54 -10.72 -0.86 -2.59
C LEU A 54 -10.89 -1.97 -1.56
N ALA A 55 -12.03 -2.03 -0.88
CA ALA A 55 -12.27 -3.07 0.11
C ALA A 55 -12.13 -4.44 -0.54
N GLY A 56 -11.45 -5.35 0.16
CA GLY A 56 -11.22 -6.68 -0.37
C GLY A 56 -9.96 -6.81 -1.21
N SER A 57 -9.33 -5.70 -1.56
CA SER A 57 -8.06 -5.76 -2.29
C SER A 57 -6.93 -6.16 -1.34
N ARG A 58 -5.85 -6.64 -1.93
CA ARG A 58 -4.68 -7.05 -1.17
C ARG A 58 -3.50 -6.19 -1.58
N ILE A 59 -2.68 -5.88 -0.60
CA ILE A 59 -1.44 -5.16 -0.86
C ILE A 59 -0.29 -6.16 -0.82
N SER A 60 0.53 -6.11 -1.86
CA SER A 60 1.70 -6.96 -1.96
C SER A 60 2.92 -6.06 -1.92
N ILE A 61 3.78 -6.27 -0.95
CA ILE A 61 4.90 -5.38 -0.71
C ILE A 61 6.18 -6.05 -1.14
N GLU A 62 6.91 -5.35 -1.97
CA GLU A 62 8.20 -5.82 -2.44
C GLU A 62 9.26 -4.86 -1.92
N ALA A 63 10.18 -5.39 -1.13
CA ALA A 63 11.29 -4.59 -0.63
C ALA A 63 12.37 -4.54 -1.69
N VAL A 64 12.78 -3.35 -2.03
CA VAL A 64 13.85 -3.14 -3.01
C VAL A 64 15.11 -2.72 -2.28
N PRO A 65 16.18 -3.49 -2.40
CA PRO A 65 17.42 -3.15 -1.69
C PRO A 65 17.97 -1.82 -2.16
N ALA A 66 18.53 -1.06 -1.24
CA ALA A 66 19.22 0.15 -1.60
C ALA A 66 20.49 -0.21 -2.35
N ARG A 67 20.78 0.57 -3.36
CA ARG A 67 22.00 0.38 -4.13
C ARG A 67 22.84 1.62 -4.04
N ILE A 68 24.09 1.41 -3.75
CA ILE A 68 25.05 2.48 -3.63
C ILE A 68 26.09 2.29 -4.71
N ARG A 69 26.38 3.37 -5.38
CA ARG A 69 27.35 3.31 -6.43
C ARG A 69 28.52 4.20 -6.15
#